data_705b50d4e4801405687237ad08ee6223
#
_entry.id   705b50d4e4801405687237ad08ee6223
#
_cell.length_a   1.000
_cell.length_b   1.000
_cell.length_c   1.000
_cell.angle_alpha   90.00
_cell.angle_beta   90.00
_cell.angle_gamma   90.00
#
_symmetry.space_group_name_H-M   'P 1'
#
loop_
_entity.id
_entity.type
_entity.pdbx_description
1 polymer ?
#
loop_
_entity_poly.entity_id
_entity_poly.type
_entity_poly.pdbx_seq_one_letter_code
_entity_poly.pdbx_strand_id
1 'polypeptide(L)' 'VAVAEFKISHVSRQIEAGKPRQVECEISAVALAQVAETVAGVTSGARMKLVGFLARKSRMSLQLVLHVNHIDPI' A
#
# COMPACT_ATOMS: atom_id res chain seq x y z
N VAL A 1 11.77 -13.17 11.00
CA VAL A 1 11.01 -12.84 9.80
C VAL A 1 11.32 -11.41 9.39
N ALA A 2 11.65 -11.20 8.12
CA ALA A 2 11.87 -9.87 7.59
C ALA A 2 10.55 -9.08 7.59
N VAL A 3 10.64 -7.81 7.96
CA VAL A 3 9.50 -6.88 7.99
C VAL A 3 9.93 -5.61 7.27
N ALA A 4 9.11 -5.14 6.34
CA ALA A 4 9.28 -3.84 5.70
C ALA A 4 8.04 -2.99 5.95
N GLU A 5 8.25 -1.79 6.48
CA GLU A 5 7.20 -0.79 6.65
C GLU A 5 7.47 0.36 5.69
N PHE A 6 6.44 0.80 4.99
CA PHE A 6 6.60 1.85 3.98
C PHE A 6 5.28 2.58 3.77
N LYS A 7 5.34 3.69 3.05
CA LYS A 7 4.15 4.45 2.68
C LYS A 7 3.90 4.35 1.19
N ILE A 8 2.63 4.21 0.85
CA ILE A 8 2.17 4.16 -0.54
C ILE A 8 1.42 5.46 -0.82
N SER A 9 1.80 6.11 -1.91
CA SER A 9 1.06 7.24 -2.44
C SER A 9 0.20 6.75 -3.60
N HIS A 10 -1.09 7.02 -3.55
CA HIS A 10 -2.04 6.60 -4.56
C HIS A 10 -2.74 7.81 -5.16
N VAL A 11 -2.72 7.88 -6.50
CA VAL A 11 -3.43 8.90 -7.25
C VAL A 11 -4.23 8.21 -8.34
N SER A 12 -5.52 8.50 -8.42
CA SER A 12 -6.38 7.95 -9.47
C SER A 12 -7.50 8.92 -9.82
N ARG A 13 -8.14 8.68 -10.97
CA ARG A 13 -9.36 9.38 -11.36
C ARG A 13 -10.52 8.41 -11.26
N GLN A 14 -11.54 8.81 -10.52
CA GLN A 14 -12.72 8.00 -10.29
C GLN A 14 -13.96 8.78 -10.70
N ILE A 15 -15.04 8.06 -10.94
CA ILE A 15 -16.35 8.64 -11.16
C ILE A 15 -17.16 8.48 -9.88
N GLU A 16 -17.63 9.58 -9.33
CA GLU A 16 -18.44 9.58 -8.14
C GLU A 16 -19.67 10.47 -8.36
N ALA A 17 -20.84 9.93 -8.14
CA ALA A 17 -22.11 10.60 -8.41
C ALA A 17 -22.19 11.17 -9.85
N GLY A 18 -21.66 10.41 -10.84
CA GLY A 18 -21.65 10.80 -12.22
C GLY A 18 -20.63 11.86 -12.61
N LYS A 19 -19.76 12.26 -11.69
CA LYS A 19 -18.75 13.31 -11.93
C LYS A 19 -17.35 12.76 -11.77
N PRO A 20 -16.40 13.16 -12.66
CA PRO A 20 -15.01 12.78 -12.46
C PRO A 20 -14.44 13.44 -11.23
N ARG A 21 -13.64 12.66 -10.49
CA ARG A 21 -12.98 13.11 -9.28
C ARG A 21 -11.56 12.58 -9.25
N GLN A 22 -10.61 13.44 -8.91
CA GLN A 22 -9.25 13.01 -8.63
C GLN A 22 -9.17 12.56 -7.18
N VAL A 23 -8.66 11.34 -6.99
CA VAL A 23 -8.48 10.76 -5.66
C VAL A 23 -6.98 10.70 -5.37
N GLU A 24 -6.60 11.25 -4.24
CA GLU A 24 -5.23 11.19 -3.73
C GLU A 24 -5.28 10.69 -2.30
N CYS A 25 -4.41 9.73 -1.99
CA CYS A 25 -4.27 9.28 -0.61
C CYS A 25 -2.89 8.71 -0.37
N GLU A 26 -2.50 8.69 0.89
CA GLU A 26 -1.28 8.05 1.35
C GLU A 26 -1.68 7.03 2.40
N ILE A 27 -1.14 5.84 2.30
CA ILE A 27 -1.46 4.76 3.24
C ILE A 27 -0.17 4.09 3.70
N SER A 28 -0.12 3.80 4.99
CA SER A 28 0.95 3.00 5.56
C SER A 28 0.76 1.54 5.16
N ALA A 29 1.86 0.88 4.82
CA ALA A 29 1.86 -0.50 4.40
C ALA A 29 2.93 -1.29 5.13
N VAL A 30 2.71 -2.59 5.25
CA VAL A 30 3.67 -3.52 5.81
C VAL A 30 3.75 -4.76 4.94
N ALA A 31 4.96 -5.27 4.77
CA ALA A 31 5.22 -6.53 4.08
C ALA A 31 6.06 -7.42 4.97
N LEU A 32 5.82 -8.71 4.91
CA LEU A 32 6.49 -9.70 5.74
C LEU A 32 7.20 -10.74 4.87
N ALA A 33 8.27 -11.31 5.43
CA ALA A 33 9.00 -12.42 4.82
C ALA A 33 9.51 -12.09 3.41
N GLN A 34 9.22 -12.93 2.43
CA GLN A 34 9.71 -12.78 1.07
C GLN A 34 9.22 -11.49 0.40
N VAL A 35 8.01 -11.06 0.70
CA VAL A 35 7.47 -9.80 0.16
C VAL A 35 8.28 -8.62 0.69
N ALA A 36 8.68 -8.66 1.96
CA ALA A 36 9.53 -7.64 2.55
C ALA A 36 10.89 -7.54 1.81
N GLU A 37 11.46 -8.66 1.45
CA GLU A 37 12.71 -8.71 0.69
C GLU A 37 12.54 -8.10 -0.70
N THR A 38 11.41 -8.38 -1.35
CA THR A 38 11.08 -7.78 -2.64
C THR A 38 10.94 -6.26 -2.53
N VAL A 39 10.25 -5.78 -1.51
CA VAL A 39 10.09 -4.34 -1.26
C VAL A 39 11.43 -3.65 -1.03
N ALA A 40 12.34 -4.31 -0.32
CA ALA A 40 13.66 -3.74 -0.04
C ALA A 40 14.46 -3.45 -1.32
N GLY A 41 14.19 -4.16 -2.41
CA GLY A 41 14.82 -3.94 -3.70
C GLY A 41 14.13 -2.90 -4.58
N VAL A 42 13.00 -2.34 -4.12
CA VAL A 42 12.23 -1.37 -4.91
C VAL A 42 12.75 0.05 -4.64
N THR A 43 12.97 0.80 -5.72
CA THR A 43 13.37 2.19 -5.63
C THR A 43 12.19 3.06 -5.20
N SER A 44 12.45 4.02 -4.29
CA SER A 44 11.44 5.00 -3.89
C SER A 44 10.92 5.76 -5.11
N GLY A 45 9.60 5.91 -5.19
CA GLY A 45 8.95 6.54 -6.34
C GLY A 45 8.58 5.59 -7.46
N ALA A 46 8.98 4.32 -7.39
CA ALA A 46 8.61 3.32 -8.38
C ALA A 46 7.09 3.06 -8.35
N ARG A 47 6.51 2.82 -9.53
CA ARG A 47 5.09 2.49 -9.66
C ARG A 47 4.91 0.99 -9.56
N MET A 48 4.04 0.58 -8.66
CA MET A 48 3.84 -0.84 -8.34
C MET A 48 2.36 -1.16 -8.25
N LYS A 49 2.02 -2.39 -8.59
CA LYS A 49 0.72 -2.97 -8.30
C LYS A 49 0.85 -3.78 -7.01
N LEU A 50 0.04 -3.46 -6.03
CA LEU A 50 0.06 -4.12 -4.73
C LEU A 50 -1.27 -4.80 -4.48
N VAL A 51 -1.20 -6.01 -3.96
CA VAL A 51 -2.36 -6.79 -3.55
C VAL A 51 -2.19 -7.17 -2.10
N GLY A 52 -3.23 -6.95 -1.31
CA GLY A 52 -3.17 -7.24 0.10
C GLY A 52 -4.51 -6.97 0.78
N PHE A 53 -4.48 -6.82 2.09
CA PHE A 53 -5.67 -6.56 2.87
C PHE A 53 -5.43 -5.46 3.91
N LEU A 54 -6.49 -4.80 4.30
CA LEU A 54 -6.44 -3.76 5.32
C LEU A 54 -6.69 -4.37 6.70
N ALA A 55 -5.92 -3.93 7.67
CA ALA A 55 -6.10 -4.30 9.07
C ALA A 55 -5.73 -3.11 9.94
N ARG A 56 -6.17 -3.13 11.19
CA ARG A 56 -5.74 -2.13 12.15
C ARG A 56 -4.26 -2.31 12.48
N LYS A 57 -3.57 -1.21 12.69
CA LYS A 57 -2.17 -1.22 13.10
C LYS A 57 -1.97 -1.98 14.40
N SER A 58 -2.91 -1.85 15.34
CA SER A 58 -2.93 -2.58 16.59
C SER A 58 -4.36 -2.63 17.13
N ARG A 59 -4.60 -3.41 18.18
CA ARG A 59 -5.90 -3.48 18.86
C ARG A 59 -6.38 -2.12 19.34
N MET A 60 -5.47 -1.28 19.76
CA MET A 60 -5.77 0.01 20.37
C MET A 60 -5.80 1.15 19.35
N SER A 61 -5.55 0.88 18.09
CA SER A 61 -5.49 1.91 17.05
C SER A 61 -6.62 1.73 16.05
N LEU A 62 -7.20 2.86 15.62
CA LEU A 62 -8.14 2.89 14.50
C LEU A 62 -7.43 3.09 13.17
N GLN A 63 -6.12 3.34 13.20
CA GLN A 63 -5.32 3.52 12.00
C GLN A 63 -5.26 2.22 11.20
N LEU A 64 -5.53 2.32 9.90
CA LEU A 64 -5.46 1.18 8.99
C LEU A 64 -4.08 1.09 8.37
N VAL A 65 -3.65 -0.15 8.15
CA VAL A 65 -2.39 -0.49 7.48
C VAL A 65 -2.70 -1.53 6.41
N LEU A 66 -2.12 -1.35 5.23
CA LEU A 66 -2.22 -2.35 4.17
C LEU A 66 -1.16 -3.42 4.38
N HIS A 67 -1.62 -4.66 4.56
CA HIS A 67 -0.73 -5.82 4.59
C HIS A 67 -0.56 -6.33 3.17
N VAL A 68 0.63 -6.19 2.62
CA VAL A 68 0.90 -6.52 1.22
C VAL A 68 1.23 -8.00 1.07
N ASN A 69 0.44 -8.71 0.28
CA ASN A 69 0.64 -10.12 -0.02
C ASN A 69 1.44 -10.33 -1.30
N HIS A 70 1.31 -9.39 -2.24
CA HIS A 70 1.93 -9.53 -3.54
C HIS A 70 2.28 -8.14 -4.09
N ILE A 71 3.41 -8.05 -4.77
CA ILE A 71 3.89 -6.80 -5.37
C ILE A 71 4.41 -7.10 -6.77
N ASP A 72 3.91 -6.33 -7.75
CA ASP A 72 4.36 -6.40 -9.14
C ASP A 72 4.76 -5.03 -9.64
N PRO A 73 5.84 -4.92 -10.41
CA PRO A 73 6.14 -3.67 -11.13
C PRO A 73 5.10 -3.43 -12.22
N ILE A 74 4.82 -2.17 -12.44
CA ILE A 74 3.93 -1.74 -13.53
C ILE A 74 4.78 -1.44 -14.76
#